data_a03b93dceb535f011b83269d1887ceea
#
_entry.id   a03b93dceb535f011b83269d1887ceea
#
_cell.length_a   1.000
_cell.length_b   1.000
_cell.length_c   1.000
_cell.angle_alpha   90.00
_cell.angle_beta   90.00
_cell.angle_gamma   90.00
#
_symmetry.space_group_name_H-M   'P 1'
#
loop_
_entity.id
_entity.type
_entity.pdbx_description
1 polymer ?
#
loop_
_entity_poly.entity_id
_entity_poly.type
_entity_poly.pdbx_seq_one_letter_code
_entity_poly.pdbx_strand_id
1 'polypeptide(L)'
;KDLKVLDRVPTYYSIGHLSVPGGPTKKPWGKYVIAYNKITKDRYLPTGPELTQSAQLYDISGDKMKLILDFPTIGEPHYAEAIPADMIIKNSRKIFKLEENKHPYVAMGEGKTKVERKGNEVHVYMTAIRSHITPDNIEGVKLGETVYFHVTNLEQDWDVPHGFAVKGISNAELLIMPGETQTLKWTPEKAGVYPMYCTDF
;
A
#
# COMPACT_ATOMS: atom_id res chain seq x y z
N LYS A 1 -32.24 31.79 5.69
CA LYS A 1 -32.08 30.67 6.64
C LYS A 1 -31.08 31.12 7.68
N ASP A 2 -31.47 31.15 8.93
CA ASP A 2 -30.56 31.53 10.02
C ASP A 2 -29.64 30.38 10.36
N LEU A 3 -28.35 30.63 10.30
CA LEU A 3 -27.33 29.67 10.74
C LEU A 3 -27.25 29.70 12.27
N LYS A 4 -27.48 28.57 12.90
CA LYS A 4 -27.37 28.40 14.34
C LYS A 4 -26.19 27.50 14.66
N VAL A 5 -25.30 27.93 15.57
CA VAL A 5 -24.28 27.06 16.13
C VAL A 5 -24.95 26.11 17.12
N LEU A 6 -24.89 24.80 16.85
CA LEU A 6 -25.50 23.78 17.71
C LEU A 6 -24.53 23.34 18.82
N ASP A 7 -23.25 23.21 18.51
CA ASP A 7 -22.28 22.77 19.47
C ASP A 7 -20.86 23.27 19.13
N ARG A 8 -19.95 23.17 20.11
CA ARG A 8 -18.52 23.47 19.98
C ARG A 8 -17.75 22.47 20.83
N VAL A 9 -16.73 21.87 20.28
CA VAL A 9 -15.80 20.99 21.02
C VAL A 9 -14.39 21.56 20.95
N PRO A 10 -13.63 21.49 22.03
CA PRO A 10 -12.21 21.86 21.98
C PRO A 10 -11.44 20.85 21.16
N THR A 11 -10.48 21.32 20.41
CA THR A 11 -9.47 20.48 19.75
C THR A 11 -8.15 20.68 20.46
N TYR A 12 -7.35 19.62 20.58
CA TYR A 12 -6.08 19.72 21.29
C TYR A 12 -5.04 20.55 20.53
N TYR A 13 -5.19 20.61 19.20
CA TYR A 13 -4.23 21.24 18.31
C TYR A 13 -4.93 22.01 17.20
N SER A 14 -4.12 22.74 16.43
CA SER A 14 -4.63 23.47 15.28
C SER A 14 -5.14 22.51 14.20
N ILE A 15 -6.42 22.62 13.85
CA ILE A 15 -7.02 21.85 12.78
C ILE A 15 -6.64 22.48 11.44
N GLY A 16 -6.02 21.68 10.58
CA GLY A 16 -5.69 22.10 9.21
C GLY A 16 -6.83 21.89 8.23
N HIS A 17 -7.50 20.75 8.31
CA HIS A 17 -8.60 20.39 7.41
C HIS A 17 -9.69 19.60 8.13
N LEU A 18 -10.85 19.56 7.51
CA LEU A 18 -12.01 18.74 7.91
C LEU A 18 -12.47 17.92 6.72
N SER A 19 -12.82 16.67 6.95
CA SER A 19 -13.50 15.86 5.97
C SER A 19 -14.84 15.39 6.50
N VAL A 20 -15.87 15.47 5.66
CA VAL A 20 -17.19 14.94 5.95
C VAL A 20 -17.42 13.74 5.04
N PRO A 21 -17.69 12.56 5.60
CA PRO A 21 -17.98 11.37 4.80
C PRO A 21 -19.12 11.60 3.81
N GLY A 22 -18.94 11.07 2.62
CA GLY A 22 -19.92 11.20 1.56
C GLY A 22 -19.57 12.23 0.49
N GLY A 23 -18.47 12.99 0.66
CA GLY A 23 -17.95 13.91 -0.36
C GLY A 23 -19.03 14.75 -1.04
N PRO A 24 -18.88 15.11 -2.32
CA PRO A 24 -19.86 15.91 -3.08
C PRO A 24 -21.11 15.11 -3.50
N THR A 25 -21.46 14.03 -2.83
CA THR A 25 -22.64 13.24 -3.15
C THR A 25 -23.92 13.99 -2.84
N LYS A 26 -25.00 13.71 -3.59
CA LYS A 26 -26.32 14.30 -3.37
C LYS A 26 -26.96 13.96 -2.00
N LYS A 27 -26.39 12.98 -1.30
CA LYS A 27 -26.76 12.58 0.05
C LYS A 27 -25.49 12.40 0.88
N PRO A 28 -24.90 13.46 1.45
CA PRO A 28 -23.85 13.33 2.43
C PRO A 28 -24.36 12.48 3.60
N TRP A 29 -23.55 11.57 4.10
CA TRP A 29 -23.98 10.68 5.19
C TRP A 29 -24.26 11.41 6.48
N GLY A 30 -23.68 12.60 6.64
CA GLY A 30 -24.08 13.59 7.64
C GLY A 30 -23.92 13.17 9.11
N LYS A 31 -23.28 12.02 9.37
CA LYS A 31 -23.15 11.46 10.71
C LYS A 31 -21.80 11.72 11.34
N TYR A 32 -20.79 11.93 10.55
CA TYR A 32 -19.40 11.99 11.02
C TYR A 32 -18.65 13.16 10.43
N VAL A 33 -17.67 13.67 11.17
CA VAL A 33 -16.66 14.58 10.67
C VAL A 33 -15.30 14.09 11.16
N ILE A 34 -14.29 14.20 10.31
CA ILE A 34 -12.90 13.90 10.64
C ILE A 34 -12.14 15.22 10.67
N ALA A 35 -11.50 15.51 11.79
CA ALA A 35 -10.67 16.68 11.98
C ALA A 35 -9.19 16.27 12.01
N TYR A 36 -8.38 16.94 11.21
CA TYR A 36 -6.93 16.66 11.10
C TYR A 36 -6.13 17.67 11.89
N ASN A 37 -5.46 17.19 12.92
CA ASN A 37 -4.58 18.00 13.75
C ASN A 37 -3.21 18.11 13.09
N LYS A 38 -2.94 19.24 12.45
CA LYS A 38 -1.71 19.47 11.69
C LYS A 38 -0.54 19.98 12.52
N ILE A 39 -0.82 20.76 13.55
CA ILE A 39 0.20 21.45 14.32
C ILE A 39 0.07 21.03 15.77
N THR A 40 1.03 20.29 16.24
CA THR A 40 1.21 20.01 17.66
C THR A 40 2.02 21.12 18.31
N LYS A 41 1.82 21.34 19.59
CA LYS A 41 2.49 22.40 20.36
C LYS A 41 4.02 22.37 20.22
N ASP A 42 4.57 21.18 20.12
CA ASP A 42 6.01 20.93 20.11
C ASP A 42 6.49 20.30 18.78
N ARG A 43 6.02 20.84 17.67
CA ARG A 43 6.31 20.36 16.31
C ARG A 43 7.79 20.07 16.02
N TYR A 44 8.69 20.73 16.72
CA TYR A 44 10.13 20.65 16.47
C TYR A 44 10.88 19.77 17.46
N LEU A 45 10.21 19.20 18.45
CA LEU A 45 10.85 18.31 19.40
C LEU A 45 10.82 16.86 18.87
N PRO A 46 11.91 16.11 19.04
CA PRO A 46 11.92 14.72 18.66
C PRO A 46 10.96 13.91 19.53
N THR A 47 9.89 13.51 18.92
CA THR A 47 9.05 12.34 19.18
C THR A 47 8.78 11.88 20.62
N GLY A 48 7.67 12.32 21.15
CA GLY A 48 6.90 11.58 22.14
C GLY A 48 5.52 11.24 21.57
N PRO A 49 4.77 10.28 22.12
CA PRO A 49 3.40 9.97 21.71
C PRO A 49 2.46 11.18 21.69
N GLU A 50 2.70 12.13 22.60
CA GLU A 50 1.99 13.40 22.74
C GLU A 50 2.28 14.39 21.59
N LEU A 51 3.27 14.10 20.76
CA LEU A 51 3.69 14.97 19.66
C LEU A 51 3.25 14.45 18.29
N THR A 52 2.62 13.30 18.26
CA THR A 52 2.09 12.75 17.01
C THR A 52 0.90 13.57 16.55
N GLN A 53 0.94 13.92 15.28
CA GLN A 53 -0.25 14.44 14.60
C GLN A 53 -1.34 13.40 14.65
N SER A 54 -2.59 13.84 14.73
CA SER A 54 -3.70 12.91 14.86
C SER A 54 -4.86 13.27 13.96
N ALA A 55 -5.72 12.31 13.71
CA ALA A 55 -7.03 12.52 13.14
C ALA A 55 -8.09 12.15 14.18
N GLN A 56 -9.04 13.04 14.37
CA GLN A 56 -10.13 12.88 15.33
C GLN A 56 -11.44 12.66 14.59
N LEU A 57 -12.13 11.58 14.91
CA LEU A 57 -13.44 11.24 14.37
C LEU A 57 -14.53 11.66 15.34
N TYR A 58 -15.45 12.49 14.90
CA TYR A 58 -16.60 12.93 15.68
C TYR A 58 -17.93 12.44 15.08
N ASP A 59 -18.83 11.97 15.94
CA ASP A 59 -20.23 11.78 15.61
C ASP A 59 -20.96 13.11 15.71
N ILE A 60 -21.60 13.51 14.61
CA ILE A 60 -22.40 14.73 14.48
C ILE A 60 -23.85 14.44 14.15
N SER A 61 -24.33 13.22 14.40
CA SER A 61 -25.71 12.82 14.09
C SER A 61 -26.77 13.48 14.96
N GLY A 62 -26.39 14.08 16.09
CA GLY A 62 -27.25 14.80 17.02
C GLY A 62 -26.87 16.27 17.18
N ASP A 63 -27.48 16.94 18.15
CA ASP A 63 -27.21 18.34 18.48
C ASP A 63 -25.87 18.55 19.22
N LYS A 64 -25.22 17.47 19.64
CA LYS A 64 -23.93 17.45 20.32
C LYS A 64 -22.93 16.65 19.53
N MET A 65 -21.74 17.21 19.38
CA MET A 65 -20.58 16.50 18.80
C MET A 65 -19.98 15.57 19.83
N LYS A 66 -19.74 14.33 19.44
CA LYS A 66 -19.13 13.32 20.30
C LYS A 66 -17.85 12.79 19.67
N LEU A 67 -16.72 12.96 20.34
CA LEU A 67 -15.48 12.32 19.94
C LEU A 67 -15.62 10.80 20.06
N ILE A 68 -15.42 10.09 18.94
CA ILE A 68 -15.49 8.62 18.88
C ILE A 68 -14.09 8.03 18.96
N LEU A 69 -13.17 8.60 18.21
CA LEU A 69 -11.83 8.07 18.04
C LEU A 69 -10.83 9.20 17.83
N ASP A 70 -9.70 9.10 18.50
CA ASP A 70 -8.50 9.90 18.25
C ASP A 70 -7.37 8.93 17.94
N PHE A 71 -6.77 9.04 16.77
CA PHE A 71 -5.73 8.12 16.34
C PHE A 71 -4.52 8.86 15.76
N PRO A 72 -3.32 8.40 16.10
CA PRO A 72 -2.09 9.02 15.61
C PRO A 72 -1.96 8.83 14.10
N THR A 73 -1.38 9.83 13.46
CA THR A 73 -1.05 9.79 12.04
C THR A 73 0.41 10.14 11.83
N ILE A 74 1.01 9.64 10.74
CA ILE A 74 2.36 10.01 10.35
C ILE A 74 2.28 11.17 9.35
N GLY A 75 3.13 12.16 9.54
CA GLY A 75 3.15 13.35 8.70
C GLY A 75 1.96 14.28 8.96
N GLU A 76 1.79 15.29 8.14
CA GLU A 76 0.68 16.22 8.24
C GLU A 76 -0.58 15.65 7.58
N PRO A 77 -1.60 15.17 8.32
CA PRO A 77 -2.81 14.64 7.71
C PRO A 77 -3.59 15.77 7.04
N HIS A 78 -3.86 15.62 5.76
CA HIS A 78 -4.56 16.62 4.97
C HIS A 78 -5.98 16.23 4.61
N TYR A 79 -6.21 14.96 4.33
CA TYR A 79 -7.46 14.49 3.79
C TYR A 79 -7.70 13.02 4.10
N ALA A 80 -8.94 12.65 4.34
CA ALA A 80 -9.40 11.27 4.32
C ALA A 80 -10.75 11.17 3.62
N GLU A 81 -10.95 10.08 2.92
CA GLU A 81 -12.23 9.71 2.34
C GLU A 81 -12.85 8.60 3.19
N ALA A 82 -14.13 8.73 3.48
CA ALA A 82 -14.85 7.65 4.11
C ALA A 82 -15.53 6.79 3.04
N ILE A 83 -15.18 5.54 3.00
CA ILE A 83 -15.71 4.57 2.05
C ILE A 83 -16.67 3.63 2.80
N PRO A 84 -17.89 3.35 2.27
CA PRO A 84 -18.79 2.36 2.85
C PRO A 84 -18.13 1.00 3.00
N ALA A 85 -18.26 0.37 4.15
CA ALA A 85 -17.63 -0.92 4.43
C ALA A 85 -18.05 -2.01 3.43
N ASP A 86 -19.31 -1.98 2.96
CA ASP A 86 -19.82 -2.90 1.94
C ASP A 86 -19.12 -2.71 0.58
N MET A 87 -18.71 -1.49 0.23
CA MET A 87 -17.93 -1.23 -0.96
C MET A 87 -16.50 -1.79 -0.84
N ILE A 88 -15.89 -1.69 0.34
CA ILE A 88 -14.57 -2.27 0.60
C ILE A 88 -14.66 -3.78 0.54
N ILE A 89 -15.58 -4.38 1.26
CA ILE A 89 -15.79 -5.85 1.31
C ILE A 89 -16.09 -6.41 -0.08
N LYS A 90 -16.93 -5.73 -0.85
CA LYS A 90 -17.30 -6.16 -2.20
C LYS A 90 -16.14 -6.07 -3.20
N ASN A 91 -15.28 -5.09 -3.05
CA ASN A 91 -14.19 -4.79 -3.99
C ASN A 91 -12.80 -5.09 -3.40
N SER A 92 -12.72 -5.59 -2.14
CA SER A 92 -11.46 -6.01 -1.56
C SER A 92 -10.85 -7.14 -2.39
N ARG A 93 -9.55 -7.09 -2.59
CA ARG A 93 -8.81 -8.19 -3.20
C ARG A 93 -9.03 -9.45 -2.37
N LYS A 94 -9.21 -10.57 -3.04
CA LYS A 94 -9.18 -11.86 -2.37
C LYS A 94 -7.84 -12.01 -1.66
N ILE A 95 -7.89 -12.55 -0.45
CA ILE A 95 -6.68 -13.03 0.21
C ILE A 95 -6.20 -14.23 -0.62
N PHE A 96 -5.04 -14.10 -1.21
CA PHE A 96 -4.45 -15.17 -1.98
C PHE A 96 -3.86 -16.22 -1.04
N LYS A 97 -4.10 -17.47 -1.34
CA LYS A 97 -3.41 -18.61 -0.73
C LYS A 97 -2.49 -19.19 -1.77
N LEU A 98 -1.27 -19.48 -1.38
CA LEU A 98 -0.26 -20.03 -2.30
C LEU A 98 -0.75 -21.32 -2.98
N GLU A 99 -1.47 -22.17 -2.25
CA GLU A 99 -2.03 -23.44 -2.78
C GLU A 99 -3.11 -23.22 -3.84
N GLU A 100 -3.75 -22.05 -3.82
CA GLU A 100 -4.77 -21.67 -4.80
C GLU A 100 -4.20 -20.92 -6.01
N ASN A 101 -2.90 -20.61 -6.00
CA ASN A 101 -2.23 -19.89 -7.07
C ASN A 101 -2.13 -20.75 -8.34
N LYS A 102 -2.83 -20.33 -9.39
CA LYS A 102 -2.86 -20.99 -10.70
C LYS A 102 -1.96 -20.31 -11.74
N HIS A 103 -1.09 -19.43 -11.31
CA HIS A 103 -0.18 -18.77 -12.24
C HIS A 103 0.75 -19.81 -12.89
N PRO A 104 0.92 -19.80 -14.23
CA PRO A 104 1.67 -20.86 -14.93
C PRO A 104 3.17 -20.90 -14.56
N TYR A 105 3.67 -19.83 -13.98
CA TYR A 105 5.08 -19.67 -13.59
C TYR A 105 5.24 -19.48 -12.08
N VAL A 106 4.32 -20.00 -11.28
CA VAL A 106 4.41 -19.94 -9.82
C VAL A 106 5.61 -20.74 -9.32
N ALA A 107 6.36 -20.18 -8.35
CA ALA A 107 7.37 -20.90 -7.59
C ALA A 107 6.80 -21.26 -6.21
N MET A 108 6.50 -22.52 -5.97
CA MET A 108 5.82 -23.02 -4.75
C MET A 108 6.75 -23.14 -3.53
N GLY A 109 7.91 -22.48 -3.54
CA GLY A 109 8.88 -22.47 -2.46
C GLY A 109 10.23 -21.98 -2.95
N GLU A 110 11.12 -21.54 -2.05
CA GLU A 110 12.44 -21.01 -2.38
C GLU A 110 13.30 -22.02 -3.18
N GLY A 111 13.21 -23.32 -2.86
CA GLY A 111 13.89 -24.37 -3.61
C GLY A 111 13.28 -24.70 -4.97
N LYS A 112 12.26 -23.97 -5.42
CA LYS A 112 11.59 -24.16 -6.72
C LYS A 112 11.86 -23.01 -7.69
N THR A 113 12.77 -22.11 -7.34
CA THR A 113 13.25 -21.06 -8.23
C THR A 113 14.12 -21.65 -9.35
N LYS A 114 14.02 -21.09 -10.54
CA LYS A 114 14.80 -21.52 -11.71
C LYS A 114 14.83 -20.44 -12.78
N VAL A 115 15.77 -20.59 -13.71
CA VAL A 115 15.82 -19.80 -14.95
C VAL A 115 15.61 -20.75 -16.13
N GLU A 116 14.59 -20.48 -16.93
CA GLU A 116 14.31 -21.22 -18.16
C GLU A 116 14.51 -20.32 -19.38
N ARG A 117 15.09 -20.84 -20.44
CA ARG A 117 15.23 -20.16 -21.73
C ARG A 117 14.35 -20.83 -22.78
N LYS A 118 13.54 -20.02 -23.47
CA LYS A 118 12.65 -20.47 -24.55
C LYS A 118 12.87 -19.56 -25.76
N GLY A 119 13.76 -20.00 -26.66
CA GLY A 119 14.16 -19.15 -27.79
C GLY A 119 14.81 -17.84 -27.31
N ASN A 120 14.18 -16.72 -27.59
CA ASN A 120 14.64 -15.37 -27.17
C ASN A 120 14.02 -14.90 -25.86
N GLU A 121 13.36 -15.78 -25.11
CA GLU A 121 12.73 -15.45 -23.83
C GLU A 121 13.47 -16.12 -22.66
N VAL A 122 13.66 -15.36 -21.61
CA VAL A 122 14.26 -15.81 -20.34
C VAL A 122 13.19 -15.73 -19.27
N HIS A 123 12.70 -16.85 -18.79
CA HIS A 123 11.72 -16.93 -17.71
C HIS A 123 12.43 -17.21 -16.39
N VAL A 124 12.34 -16.28 -15.46
CA VAL A 124 12.92 -16.38 -14.13
C VAL A 124 11.82 -16.62 -13.11
N TYR A 125 11.79 -17.80 -12.52
CA TYR A 125 10.86 -18.17 -11.45
C TYR A 125 11.48 -17.72 -10.13
N MET A 126 10.87 -16.76 -9.49
CA MET A 126 11.39 -16.09 -8.32
C MET A 126 10.44 -16.22 -7.13
N THR A 127 11.00 -16.09 -5.95
CA THR A 127 10.22 -16.02 -4.71
C THR A 127 10.62 -14.80 -3.91
N ALA A 128 9.66 -14.25 -3.17
CA ALA A 128 9.89 -13.22 -2.16
C ALA A 128 9.32 -13.71 -0.84
N ILE A 129 10.11 -13.67 0.21
CA ILE A 129 9.72 -14.02 1.58
C ILE A 129 10.62 -13.26 2.57
N ARG A 130 10.02 -12.58 3.55
CA ARG A 130 10.75 -11.72 4.50
C ARG A 130 11.59 -10.69 3.74
N SER A 131 12.85 -10.53 4.10
CA SER A 131 13.80 -9.65 3.39
C SER A 131 14.53 -10.34 2.23
N HIS A 132 14.00 -11.43 1.70
CA HIS A 132 14.70 -12.30 0.76
C HIS A 132 13.98 -12.42 -0.57
N ILE A 133 14.69 -12.14 -1.67
CA ILE A 133 14.24 -12.42 -3.04
C ILE A 133 15.20 -13.46 -3.62
N THR A 134 14.67 -14.55 -4.12
CA THR A 134 15.47 -15.66 -4.69
C THR A 134 15.00 -15.94 -6.13
N PRO A 135 15.89 -16.15 -7.12
CA PRO A 135 17.34 -15.99 -7.02
C PRO A 135 17.74 -14.51 -6.88
N ASP A 136 18.80 -14.26 -6.13
CA ASP A 136 19.38 -12.93 -5.90
C ASP A 136 20.35 -12.50 -7.02
N ASN A 137 20.78 -13.46 -7.85
CA ASN A 137 21.64 -13.22 -8.99
C ASN A 137 21.14 -13.96 -10.24
N ILE A 138 21.04 -13.23 -11.36
CA ILE A 138 20.61 -13.75 -12.66
C ILE A 138 21.64 -13.32 -13.69
N GLU A 139 22.38 -14.28 -14.22
CA GLU A 139 23.49 -14.03 -15.14
C GLU A 139 23.21 -14.47 -16.57
N GLY A 140 24.01 -13.97 -17.49
CA GLY A 140 24.05 -14.43 -18.87
C GLY A 140 22.85 -14.03 -19.71
N VAL A 141 22.11 -12.99 -19.31
CA VAL A 141 21.08 -12.38 -20.17
C VAL A 141 21.76 -11.61 -21.29
N LYS A 142 21.34 -11.85 -22.52
CA LYS A 142 21.89 -11.21 -23.72
C LYS A 142 21.05 -10.02 -24.16
N LEU A 143 21.67 -9.08 -24.84
CA LEU A 143 20.96 -7.98 -25.48
C LEU A 143 19.91 -8.51 -26.46
N GLY A 144 18.70 -7.96 -26.38
CA GLY A 144 17.58 -8.35 -27.22
C GLY A 144 16.79 -9.57 -26.73
N GLU A 145 17.27 -10.32 -25.73
CA GLU A 145 16.42 -11.30 -25.04
C GLU A 145 15.34 -10.59 -24.21
N THR A 146 14.16 -11.18 -24.14
CA THR A 146 13.09 -10.68 -23.27
C THR A 146 13.09 -11.48 -21.97
N VAL A 147 13.28 -10.78 -20.85
CA VAL A 147 13.27 -11.37 -19.51
C VAL A 147 11.89 -11.20 -18.89
N TYR A 148 11.37 -12.29 -18.33
CA TYR A 148 10.14 -12.32 -17.55
C TYR A 148 10.49 -12.72 -16.11
N PHE A 149 10.38 -11.78 -15.20
CA PHE A 149 10.56 -12.02 -13.77
C PHE A 149 9.19 -12.40 -13.18
N HIS A 150 8.99 -13.68 -12.89
CA HIS A 150 7.77 -14.19 -12.27
C HIS A 150 8.00 -14.30 -10.76
N VAL A 151 7.57 -13.30 -10.01
CA VAL A 151 7.83 -13.24 -8.58
C VAL A 151 6.61 -13.71 -7.81
N THR A 152 6.81 -14.75 -6.99
CA THR A 152 5.79 -15.32 -6.10
C THR A 152 6.07 -14.88 -4.66
N ASN A 153 5.10 -14.28 -4.02
CA ASN A 153 5.17 -13.95 -2.60
C ASN A 153 4.79 -15.19 -1.77
N LEU A 154 5.73 -15.70 -0.97
CA LEU A 154 5.58 -16.89 -0.13
C LEU A 154 5.11 -16.59 1.29
N GLU A 155 4.82 -15.32 1.62
CA GLU A 155 4.33 -14.97 2.95
C GLU A 155 3.00 -15.64 3.25
N GLN A 156 2.81 -16.00 4.51
CA GLN A 156 1.58 -16.59 5.00
C GLN A 156 0.67 -15.55 5.68
N ASP A 157 1.27 -14.48 6.16
CA ASP A 157 0.54 -13.38 6.77
C ASP A 157 -0.04 -12.48 5.69
N TRP A 158 -1.35 -12.29 5.74
CA TRP A 158 -2.15 -11.62 4.71
C TRP A 158 -1.78 -10.14 4.48
N ASP A 159 -1.09 -9.53 5.42
CA ASP A 159 -0.70 -8.12 5.44
C ASP A 159 0.78 -7.87 5.12
N VAL A 160 1.48 -8.87 4.59
CA VAL A 160 2.89 -8.75 4.21
C VAL A 160 3.06 -8.80 2.68
N PRO A 161 2.76 -7.71 1.96
CA PRO A 161 3.06 -7.62 0.53
C PRO A 161 4.57 -7.52 0.31
N HIS A 162 5.01 -7.86 -0.89
CA HIS A 162 6.36 -7.57 -1.37
C HIS A 162 6.31 -6.69 -2.61
N GLY A 163 7.17 -5.69 -2.65
CA GLY A 163 7.46 -4.95 -3.85
C GLY A 163 8.53 -5.66 -4.68
N PHE A 164 8.55 -5.44 -5.99
CA PHE A 164 9.66 -5.87 -6.85
C PHE A 164 9.91 -4.85 -7.94
N ALA A 165 11.12 -4.38 -8.02
CA ALA A 165 11.59 -3.52 -9.10
C ALA A 165 13.03 -3.85 -9.48
N VAL A 166 13.42 -3.42 -10.68
CA VAL A 166 14.79 -3.53 -11.19
C VAL A 166 15.28 -2.14 -11.59
N LYS A 167 16.34 -1.68 -10.96
CA LYS A 167 16.86 -0.32 -11.14
C LYS A 167 17.30 -0.09 -12.58
N GLY A 168 16.80 0.99 -13.17
CA GLY A 168 17.16 1.43 -14.53
C GLY A 168 16.39 0.73 -15.65
N ILE A 169 15.44 -0.13 -15.34
CA ILE A 169 14.59 -0.81 -16.34
C ILE A 169 13.35 0.02 -16.68
N SER A 170 12.59 0.41 -15.68
CA SER A 170 11.39 1.24 -15.82
C SER A 170 11.07 1.88 -14.48
N ASN A 171 10.11 2.80 -14.49
CA ASN A 171 9.50 3.32 -13.26
C ASN A 171 8.36 2.40 -12.76
N ALA A 172 8.23 1.21 -13.34
CA ALA A 172 7.22 0.25 -12.93
C ALA A 172 7.76 -0.68 -11.83
N GLU A 173 6.94 -0.88 -10.84
CA GLU A 173 7.16 -1.84 -9.76
C GLU A 173 5.97 -2.79 -9.66
N LEU A 174 6.20 -3.97 -9.14
CA LEU A 174 5.15 -4.91 -8.79
C LEU A 174 4.85 -4.78 -7.30
N LEU A 175 3.58 -4.78 -6.94
CA LEU A 175 3.12 -5.00 -5.57
C LEU A 175 2.45 -6.38 -5.53
N ILE A 176 3.07 -7.32 -4.83
CA ILE A 176 2.71 -8.74 -4.87
C ILE A 176 2.16 -9.14 -3.51
N MET A 177 0.89 -9.47 -3.46
CA MET A 177 0.23 -9.89 -2.21
C MET A 177 0.65 -11.32 -1.82
N PRO A 178 0.53 -11.71 -0.53
CA PRO A 178 0.82 -13.06 -0.07
C PRO A 178 0.13 -14.14 -0.92
N GLY A 179 0.88 -15.15 -1.34
CA GLY A 179 0.41 -16.22 -2.22
C GLY A 179 0.22 -15.83 -3.70
N GLU A 180 0.39 -14.57 -4.06
CA GLU A 180 0.27 -14.09 -5.44
C GLU A 180 1.57 -14.29 -6.22
N THR A 181 1.45 -14.46 -7.54
CA THR A 181 2.57 -14.37 -8.49
C THR A 181 2.28 -13.27 -9.50
N GLN A 182 3.23 -12.37 -9.69
CA GLN A 182 3.14 -11.33 -10.73
C GLN A 182 4.37 -11.37 -11.63
N THR A 183 4.24 -10.81 -12.83
CA THR A 183 5.30 -10.84 -13.84
C THR A 183 5.72 -9.44 -14.25
N LEU A 184 7.01 -9.14 -14.13
CA LEU A 184 7.66 -7.98 -14.73
C LEU A 184 8.35 -8.42 -16.02
N LYS A 185 8.08 -7.74 -17.12
CA LYS A 185 8.70 -7.97 -18.42
C LYS A 185 9.72 -6.91 -18.73
N TRP A 186 10.88 -7.32 -19.24
CA TRP A 186 11.94 -6.40 -19.64
C TRP A 186 12.78 -6.95 -20.80
N THR A 187 13.24 -6.06 -21.68
CA THR A 187 14.22 -6.36 -22.72
C THR A 187 15.41 -5.42 -22.57
N PRO A 188 16.62 -5.91 -22.23
CA PRO A 188 17.79 -5.08 -22.03
C PRO A 188 18.25 -4.43 -23.35
N GLU A 189 18.42 -3.12 -23.31
CA GLU A 189 18.96 -2.33 -24.44
C GLU A 189 20.47 -2.10 -24.31
N LYS A 190 21.01 -2.25 -23.10
CA LYS A 190 22.43 -2.02 -22.80
C LYS A 190 22.95 -3.14 -21.90
N ALA A 191 24.21 -3.50 -22.09
CA ALA A 191 24.90 -4.38 -21.17
C ALA A 191 25.20 -3.65 -19.84
N GLY A 192 25.07 -4.35 -18.73
CA GLY A 192 25.28 -3.77 -17.41
C GLY A 192 24.84 -4.68 -16.28
N VAL A 193 24.95 -4.17 -15.07
CA VAL A 193 24.41 -4.78 -13.86
C VAL A 193 23.18 -3.97 -13.43
N TYR A 194 22.08 -4.64 -13.19
CA TYR A 194 20.81 -4.05 -12.86
C TYR A 194 20.32 -4.56 -11.51
N PRO A 195 20.51 -3.80 -10.42
CA PRO A 195 20.05 -4.21 -9.10
C PRO A 195 18.56 -4.48 -9.03
N MET A 196 18.19 -5.62 -8.48
CA MET A 196 16.82 -5.98 -8.12
C MET A 196 16.60 -5.64 -6.64
N TYR A 197 15.42 -5.16 -6.28
CA TYR A 197 15.13 -4.79 -4.90
C TYR A 197 13.63 -4.85 -4.59
N CYS A 198 13.32 -5.02 -3.30
CA CYS A 198 11.97 -4.85 -2.78
C CYS A 198 11.68 -3.36 -2.61
N THR A 199 10.51 -2.91 -3.04
CA THR A 199 10.10 -1.49 -2.96
C THR A 199 9.20 -1.19 -1.78
N ASP A 200 8.72 -2.23 -1.09
CA ASP A 200 7.69 -2.11 -0.04
C ASP A 200 8.21 -2.46 1.37
N PHE A 201 9.53 -2.41 1.56
CA PHE A 201 10.20 -2.54 2.86
C PHE A 201 11.41 -1.63 2.93
#